data_3111a379911a62db3d5222237a158160
#
_entry.id   3111a379911a62db3d5222237a158160
#
_cell.length_a   1.000
_cell.length_b   1.000
_cell.length_c   1.000
_cell.angle_alpha   90.00
_cell.angle_beta   90.00
_cell.angle_gamma   90.00
#
_symmetry.space_group_name_H-M   'P 1'
#
loop_
_entity.id
_entity.type
_entity.pdbx_description
1 polymer ?
#
loop_
_entity_poly.entity_id
_entity_poly.type
_entity_poly.pdbx_seq_one_letter_code
_entity_poly.pdbx_strand_id
1 'polypeptide(L)'
;MRRLIVSMLAVPTLTSPLAAYANDAPSTPLALEEMQVTASAERADGPVQGYRATRSASATRTDTAIHDTPQSISVVPAQVVQDIGAVRLEDALDYAGGVERGNNFGGQGLTEFLIRGFNSQEFYRNGFAVNRGYPNMPDASTIERIEVLRGPAAMLYGRSDPGGTFNIVSKQPQAERRTVLGSQVNSEGLRRGTLDTTGALDEQADFTYRLNLVAEGGDSFRDDVESERYNVAPVLRWQLNE
;
A
#
# COMPACT_ATOMS: atom_id res chain seq x y z
N MET A 1 46.17 -64.99 -12.91
CA MET A 1 46.19 -65.29 -11.49
C MET A 1 47.02 -64.26 -10.75
N ARG A 2 46.39 -63.31 -10.08
CA ARG A 2 47.09 -62.34 -9.20
C ARG A 2 46.21 -62.15 -7.96
N ARG A 3 46.69 -62.67 -6.83
CA ARG A 3 46.06 -62.62 -5.53
C ARG A 3 46.30 -61.22 -4.95
N LEU A 4 45.23 -60.48 -4.60
CA LEU A 4 45.27 -59.27 -3.79
C LEU A 4 45.22 -59.65 -2.32
N ILE A 5 46.26 -59.27 -1.58
CA ILE A 5 46.35 -59.39 -0.13
C ILE A 5 45.77 -58.14 0.46
N VAL A 6 44.67 -58.28 1.22
CA VAL A 6 44.06 -57.18 1.99
C VAL A 6 44.71 -57.16 3.36
N SER A 7 45.50 -56.13 3.64
CA SER A 7 46.08 -55.88 4.95
C SER A 7 45.07 -55.14 5.84
N MET A 8 44.72 -55.77 6.93
CA MET A 8 43.80 -55.28 7.95
C MET A 8 44.59 -54.46 8.97
N LEU A 9 44.47 -53.11 8.92
CA LEU A 9 45.05 -52.24 9.94
C LEU A 9 44.11 -52.19 11.15
N ALA A 10 44.62 -52.64 12.30
CA ALA A 10 43.95 -52.50 13.59
C ALA A 10 44.13 -51.07 14.14
N VAL A 11 43.04 -50.38 14.42
CA VAL A 11 43.05 -49.04 15.07
C VAL A 11 42.86 -49.27 16.58
N PRO A 12 43.75 -48.77 17.43
CA PRO A 12 43.60 -48.86 18.87
C PRO A 12 42.53 -47.84 19.35
N THR A 13 41.50 -48.31 20.05
CA THR A 13 40.52 -47.50 20.74
C THR A 13 41.11 -46.90 22.01
N LEU A 14 41.39 -45.61 22.01
CA LEU A 14 41.69 -44.85 23.22
C LEU A 14 40.35 -44.48 23.91
N THR A 15 40.06 -45.14 25.00
CA THR A 15 38.99 -44.77 25.93
C THR A 15 39.52 -43.78 26.94
N SER A 16 39.26 -42.50 26.75
CA SER A 16 39.45 -41.46 27.76
C SER A 16 38.20 -41.33 28.65
N PRO A 17 38.33 -41.32 29.97
CA PRO A 17 37.17 -41.03 30.83
C PRO A 17 36.82 -39.54 30.73
N LEU A 18 35.60 -39.29 30.28
CA LEU A 18 35.01 -37.92 30.28
C LEU A 18 34.64 -37.60 31.75
N ALA A 19 35.45 -36.82 32.42
CA ALA A 19 35.09 -36.21 33.70
C ALA A 19 34.03 -35.14 33.44
N ALA A 20 32.80 -35.39 33.88
CA ALA A 20 31.73 -34.43 33.88
C ALA A 20 32.04 -33.34 34.95
N TYR A 21 32.49 -32.19 34.54
CA TYR A 21 32.47 -31.01 35.38
C TYR A 21 31.02 -30.48 35.40
N ALA A 22 30.29 -30.73 36.47
CA ALA A 22 29.06 -30.01 36.77
C ALA A 22 29.46 -28.58 37.17
N ASN A 23 29.30 -27.65 36.23
CA ASN A 23 29.42 -26.24 36.53
C ASN A 23 28.08 -25.76 37.10
N ASP A 24 28.01 -25.68 38.41
CA ASP A 24 26.97 -24.96 39.14
C ASP A 24 27.19 -23.43 38.93
N ALA A 25 26.85 -22.97 37.73
CA ALA A 25 26.70 -21.54 37.49
C ALA A 25 25.32 -21.13 38.03
N PRO A 26 25.23 -20.09 38.88
CA PRO A 26 23.94 -19.59 39.32
C PRO A 26 23.16 -19.15 38.09
N SER A 27 22.03 -19.81 37.80
CA SER A 27 21.10 -19.42 36.76
C SER A 27 20.43 -18.11 37.19
N THR A 28 21.08 -16.98 36.85
CA THR A 28 20.40 -15.70 36.86
C THR A 28 19.28 -15.81 35.82
N PRO A 29 18.01 -15.67 36.21
CA PRO A 29 16.94 -15.67 35.22
C PRO A 29 17.22 -14.55 34.21
N LEU A 30 17.35 -14.90 32.93
CA LEU A 30 17.35 -13.91 31.87
C LEU A 30 16.00 -13.18 31.98
N ALA A 31 16.02 -11.97 32.53
CA ALA A 31 14.90 -11.06 32.44
C ALA A 31 14.81 -10.71 30.95
N LEU A 32 13.84 -11.31 30.25
CA LEU A 32 13.46 -10.85 28.93
C LEU A 32 12.96 -9.42 29.13
N GLU A 33 13.67 -8.44 28.56
CA GLU A 33 13.15 -7.09 28.45
C GLU A 33 11.77 -7.18 27.81
N GLU A 34 10.77 -6.62 28.50
CA GLU A 34 9.41 -6.55 28.01
C GLU A 34 9.44 -5.76 26.70
N MET A 35 9.40 -6.48 25.59
CA MET A 35 9.37 -5.88 24.27
C MET A 35 8.02 -5.18 24.12
N GLN A 36 7.97 -3.89 24.44
CA GLN A 36 6.81 -3.06 24.16
C GLN A 36 6.65 -2.95 22.65
N VAL A 37 5.81 -3.83 22.10
CA VAL A 37 5.32 -3.70 20.73
C VAL A 37 4.32 -2.53 20.74
N THR A 38 4.81 -1.32 20.58
CA THR A 38 4.00 -0.14 20.25
C THR A 38 3.57 -0.26 18.78
N ALA A 39 2.64 -1.16 18.51
CA ALA A 39 1.95 -1.15 17.23
C ALA A 39 1.10 0.13 17.21
N SER A 40 1.47 1.09 16.37
CA SER A 40 0.59 2.22 16.09
C SER A 40 -0.74 1.66 15.59
N ALA A 41 -1.82 1.96 16.31
CA ALA A 41 -3.14 1.48 15.93
C ALA A 41 -3.47 1.99 14.51
N GLU A 42 -3.94 1.08 13.64
CA GLU A 42 -4.39 1.45 12.31
C GLU A 42 -5.49 2.52 12.41
N ARG A 43 -5.38 3.54 11.57
CA ARG A 43 -6.38 4.62 11.45
C ARG A 43 -7.00 4.59 10.06
N ALA A 44 -8.25 5.03 9.96
CA ALA A 44 -8.96 5.09 8.69
C ALA A 44 -8.33 6.05 7.66
N ASP A 45 -7.55 7.04 8.08
CA ASP A 45 -6.82 8.00 7.24
C ASP A 45 -5.31 7.72 7.14
N GLY A 46 -4.82 6.70 7.87
CA GLY A 46 -3.40 6.35 7.98
C GLY A 46 -2.98 5.19 7.10
N PRO A 47 -1.68 4.86 7.14
CA PRO A 47 -1.14 3.74 6.38
C PRO A 47 -1.71 2.40 6.87
N VAL A 48 -1.90 1.48 5.91
CA VAL A 48 -2.26 0.09 6.17
C VAL A 48 -1.01 -0.75 6.07
N GLN A 49 -0.74 -1.57 7.08
CA GLN A 49 0.35 -2.54 7.02
C GLN A 49 -0.13 -3.85 6.39
N GLY A 50 0.55 -4.26 5.32
CA GLY A 50 0.16 -5.46 4.56
C GLY A 50 -1.03 -5.23 3.64
N TYR A 51 -1.80 -6.29 3.42
CA TYR A 51 -2.85 -6.33 2.39
C TYR A 51 -4.27 -6.19 2.92
N ARG A 52 -4.44 -6.08 4.23
CA ARG A 52 -5.77 -6.05 4.84
C ARG A 52 -5.93 -4.83 5.74
N ALA A 53 -6.83 -3.94 5.35
CA ALA A 53 -7.31 -2.87 6.22
C ALA A 53 -8.36 -3.38 7.21
N THR A 54 -8.34 -2.86 8.41
CA THR A 54 -9.31 -3.18 9.47
C THR A 54 -10.25 -2.02 9.77
N ARG A 55 -9.91 -0.81 9.33
CA ARG A 55 -10.67 0.42 9.60
C ARG A 55 -10.93 1.21 8.31
N SER A 56 -12.06 1.91 8.28
CA SER A 56 -12.44 2.80 7.18
C SER A 56 -13.30 3.95 7.72
N ALA A 57 -13.18 5.12 7.10
CA ALA A 57 -14.05 6.25 7.37
C ALA A 57 -15.07 6.49 6.24
N SER A 58 -14.96 5.78 5.11
CA SER A 58 -15.79 6.08 3.94
C SER A 58 -17.26 5.75 4.14
N ALA A 59 -17.59 4.75 4.94
CA ALA A 59 -18.99 4.36 5.15
C ALA A 59 -19.69 5.08 6.30
N THR A 60 -18.95 5.71 7.22
CA THR A 60 -19.51 6.31 8.44
C THR A 60 -19.10 7.76 8.64
N ARG A 61 -18.14 8.26 7.88
CA ARG A 61 -17.46 9.55 8.06
C ARG A 61 -16.69 9.64 9.38
N THR A 62 -16.54 8.52 10.07
CA THR A 62 -15.76 8.38 11.29
C THR A 62 -14.80 7.21 11.17
N ASP A 63 -13.73 7.23 11.94
CA ASP A 63 -12.77 6.13 12.00
C ASP A 63 -13.43 4.91 12.67
N THR A 64 -13.95 3.99 11.85
CA THR A 64 -14.75 2.84 12.31
C THR A 64 -14.14 1.53 11.84
N ALA A 65 -14.23 0.50 12.66
CA ALA A 65 -13.83 -0.84 12.26
C ALA A 65 -14.73 -1.34 11.11
N ILE A 66 -14.12 -1.91 10.08
CA ILE A 66 -14.85 -2.39 8.89
C ILE A 66 -15.88 -3.46 9.28
N HIS A 67 -15.56 -4.34 10.23
CA HIS A 67 -16.46 -5.40 10.66
C HIS A 67 -17.70 -4.90 11.43
N ASP A 68 -17.62 -3.71 12.02
CA ASP A 68 -18.75 -3.07 12.72
C ASP A 68 -19.60 -2.21 11.78
N THR A 69 -19.21 -2.10 10.52
CA THR A 69 -19.88 -1.26 9.53
C THR A 69 -20.89 -2.09 8.74
N PRO A 70 -22.18 -1.78 8.76
CA PRO A 70 -23.23 -2.55 8.06
C PRO A 70 -23.25 -2.23 6.55
N GLN A 71 -22.09 -2.20 5.91
CA GLN A 71 -21.91 -1.93 4.49
C GLN A 71 -20.78 -2.77 3.92
N SER A 72 -20.92 -3.19 2.66
CA SER A 72 -19.86 -3.94 1.99
C SER A 72 -18.75 -3.00 1.54
N ILE A 73 -17.60 -3.07 2.23
CA ILE A 73 -16.42 -2.27 1.94
C ILE A 73 -15.28 -3.20 1.50
N SER A 74 -14.59 -2.83 0.42
CA SER A 74 -13.30 -3.39 0.05
C SER A 74 -12.25 -2.30 0.12
N VAL A 75 -11.07 -2.64 0.61
CA VAL A 75 -9.94 -1.73 0.66
C VAL A 75 -8.78 -2.32 -0.13
N VAL A 76 -8.21 -1.52 -1.03
CA VAL A 76 -6.95 -1.81 -1.72
C VAL A 76 -5.88 -0.93 -1.11
N PRO A 77 -5.00 -1.46 -0.25
CA PRO A 77 -3.93 -0.69 0.40
C PRO A 77 -2.81 -0.31 -0.57
N ALA A 78 -2.01 0.71 -0.21
CA ALA A 78 -0.82 1.12 -0.95
C ALA A 78 0.18 -0.02 -1.18
N GLN A 79 0.27 -0.97 -0.25
CA GLN A 79 1.13 -2.14 -0.40
C GLN A 79 0.72 -2.98 -1.62
N VAL A 80 -0.58 -3.24 -1.81
CA VAL A 80 -1.08 -3.94 -3.00
C VAL A 80 -0.72 -3.16 -4.25
N VAL A 81 -0.99 -1.84 -4.26
CA VAL A 81 -0.71 -0.95 -5.40
C VAL A 81 0.76 -1.00 -5.81
N GLN A 82 1.67 -1.04 -4.83
CA GLN A 82 3.11 -1.14 -5.05
C GLN A 82 3.53 -2.51 -5.57
N ASP A 83 3.05 -3.58 -4.96
CA ASP A 83 3.49 -4.95 -5.27
C ASP A 83 3.01 -5.42 -6.65
N ILE A 84 1.87 -4.90 -7.13
CA ILE A 84 1.41 -5.15 -8.51
C ILE A 84 2.06 -4.19 -9.53
N GLY A 85 2.84 -3.22 -9.07
CA GLY A 85 3.45 -2.22 -9.94
C GLY A 85 2.44 -1.28 -10.61
N ALA A 86 1.28 -1.03 -9.99
CA ALA A 86 0.26 -0.17 -10.54
C ALA A 86 0.78 1.25 -10.79
N VAL A 87 0.61 1.75 -11.99
CA VAL A 87 0.95 3.10 -12.41
C VAL A 87 -0.28 4.01 -12.31
N ARG A 88 -1.44 3.44 -12.62
CA ARG A 88 -2.73 4.14 -12.68
C ARG A 88 -3.72 3.60 -11.65
N LEU A 89 -4.72 4.42 -11.33
CA LEU A 89 -5.80 4.04 -10.41
C LEU A 89 -6.55 2.79 -10.88
N GLU A 90 -6.81 2.69 -12.18
CA GLU A 90 -7.52 1.56 -12.77
C GLU A 90 -6.80 0.23 -12.54
N ASP A 91 -5.46 0.22 -12.54
CA ASP A 91 -4.68 -0.98 -12.30
C ASP A 91 -4.88 -1.49 -10.87
N ALA A 92 -4.99 -0.57 -9.92
CA ALA A 92 -5.26 -0.89 -8.53
C ALA A 92 -6.70 -1.36 -8.30
N LEU A 93 -7.66 -0.78 -9.02
CA LEU A 93 -9.08 -1.12 -8.88
C LEU A 93 -9.44 -2.50 -9.42
N ASP A 94 -8.67 -3.08 -10.34
CA ASP A 94 -8.83 -4.46 -10.78
C ASP A 94 -8.73 -5.48 -9.63
N TYR A 95 -8.06 -5.11 -8.54
CA TYR A 95 -7.94 -5.92 -7.33
C TYR A 95 -9.08 -5.69 -6.32
N ALA A 96 -9.98 -4.77 -6.60
CA ALA A 96 -11.18 -4.55 -5.81
C ALA A 96 -12.32 -5.40 -6.33
N GLY A 97 -12.65 -6.51 -5.67
CA GLY A 97 -13.72 -7.42 -6.13
C GLY A 97 -15.02 -6.70 -6.44
N GLY A 98 -15.66 -7.03 -7.57
CA GLY A 98 -16.91 -6.43 -8.04
C GLY A 98 -16.77 -5.04 -8.66
N VAL A 99 -15.54 -4.65 -9.00
CA VAL A 99 -15.22 -3.49 -9.83
C VAL A 99 -14.68 -4.00 -11.16
N GLU A 100 -15.15 -3.46 -12.24
CA GLU A 100 -14.72 -3.78 -13.60
C GLU A 100 -14.38 -2.49 -14.33
N ARG A 101 -13.40 -2.54 -15.21
CA ARG A 101 -13.11 -1.44 -16.11
C ARG A 101 -14.19 -1.37 -17.19
N GLY A 102 -14.75 -0.20 -17.38
CA GLY A 102 -15.59 0.12 -18.51
C GLY A 102 -14.76 0.60 -19.71
N ASN A 103 -15.29 1.61 -20.39
CA ASN A 103 -14.58 2.24 -21.51
C ASN A 103 -13.43 3.13 -20.99
N ASN A 104 -12.25 2.99 -21.54
CA ASN A 104 -11.09 3.82 -21.22
C ASN A 104 -10.81 4.94 -22.24
N PHE A 105 -11.72 5.15 -23.19
CA PHE A 105 -11.64 6.22 -24.21
C PHE A 105 -10.27 6.36 -24.88
N GLY A 106 -9.62 5.25 -25.12
CA GLY A 106 -8.29 5.24 -25.74
C GLY A 106 -7.11 5.18 -24.78
N GLY A 107 -7.36 5.10 -23.47
CA GLY A 107 -6.31 4.92 -22.47
C GLY A 107 -5.61 6.22 -22.03
N GLN A 108 -6.14 7.37 -22.41
CA GLN A 108 -5.53 8.68 -22.19
C GLN A 108 -6.13 9.46 -21.00
N GLY A 109 -6.41 8.79 -19.89
CA GLY A 109 -6.77 9.45 -18.63
C GLY A 109 -8.24 9.51 -18.30
N LEU A 110 -9.11 8.98 -19.17
CA LEU A 110 -10.52 8.77 -18.87
C LEU A 110 -10.76 7.29 -18.64
N THR A 111 -11.43 6.97 -17.56
CA THR A 111 -11.81 5.59 -17.27
C THR A 111 -13.21 5.58 -16.69
N GLU A 112 -14.05 4.72 -17.24
CA GLU A 112 -15.32 4.35 -16.64
C GLU A 112 -15.11 3.10 -15.80
N PHE A 113 -15.79 3.04 -14.67
CA PHE A 113 -15.82 1.88 -13.81
C PHE A 113 -17.25 1.36 -13.67
N LEU A 114 -17.39 0.04 -13.68
CA LEU A 114 -18.63 -0.62 -13.33
C LEU A 114 -18.47 -1.22 -11.93
N ILE A 115 -19.40 -0.90 -11.05
CA ILE A 115 -19.47 -1.51 -9.73
C ILE A 115 -20.76 -2.32 -9.68
N ARG A 116 -20.65 -3.64 -9.50
CA ARG A 116 -21.79 -4.57 -9.58
C ARG A 116 -22.60 -4.43 -10.88
N GLY A 117 -21.92 -4.16 -12.01
CA GLY A 117 -22.54 -3.99 -13.32
C GLY A 117 -23.20 -2.62 -13.57
N PHE A 118 -23.17 -1.71 -12.62
CA PHE A 118 -23.65 -0.34 -12.80
C PHE A 118 -22.49 0.60 -13.08
N ASN A 119 -22.67 1.50 -14.04
CA ASN A 119 -21.67 2.52 -14.32
C ASN A 119 -21.52 3.46 -13.12
N SER A 120 -20.30 3.57 -12.57
CA SER A 120 -19.97 4.46 -11.47
C SER A 120 -19.16 5.63 -12.00
N GLN A 121 -19.79 6.79 -12.09
CA GLN A 121 -19.17 8.02 -12.57
C GLN A 121 -18.75 8.96 -11.41
N GLU A 122 -19.22 8.65 -10.21
CA GLU A 122 -18.90 9.44 -9.02
C GLU A 122 -17.88 8.72 -8.16
N PHE A 123 -16.80 9.40 -7.90
CA PHE A 123 -15.82 8.96 -6.94
C PHE A 123 -15.38 10.12 -6.04
N TYR A 124 -14.75 9.77 -4.94
CA TYR A 124 -14.38 10.69 -3.89
C TYR A 124 -12.88 10.64 -3.66
N ARG A 125 -12.33 11.76 -3.21
CA ARG A 125 -10.97 11.85 -2.74
C ARG A 125 -10.99 12.46 -1.34
N ASN A 126 -10.45 11.73 -0.36
CA ASN A 126 -10.49 12.10 1.06
C ASN A 126 -11.91 12.48 1.54
N GLY A 127 -12.93 11.79 1.01
CA GLY A 127 -14.33 12.01 1.33
C GLY A 127 -15.03 13.16 0.60
N PHE A 128 -14.33 13.89 -0.27
CA PHE A 128 -14.90 14.97 -1.09
C PHE A 128 -15.12 14.48 -2.52
N ALA A 129 -16.26 14.86 -3.09
CA ALA A 129 -16.56 14.50 -4.47
C ALA A 129 -15.53 15.11 -5.43
N VAL A 130 -15.01 14.29 -6.32
CA VAL A 130 -14.16 14.75 -7.41
C VAL A 130 -15.05 15.15 -8.58
N ASN A 131 -14.75 16.30 -9.20
CA ASN A 131 -15.55 16.84 -10.26
C ASN A 131 -15.71 15.85 -11.41
N ARG A 132 -16.95 15.71 -11.89
CA ARG A 132 -17.39 14.80 -12.96
C ARG A 132 -16.96 15.21 -14.38
N GLY A 133 -16.07 16.13 -14.55
CA GLY A 133 -15.52 16.41 -15.87
C GLY A 133 -14.67 15.23 -16.36
N TYR A 134 -13.67 15.54 -17.15
CA TYR A 134 -12.60 14.59 -17.51
C TYR A 134 -11.46 14.74 -16.49
N PRO A 135 -11.62 14.24 -15.25
CA PRO A 135 -10.59 14.44 -14.24
C PRO A 135 -9.37 13.61 -14.60
N ASN A 136 -8.21 14.20 -14.48
CA ASN A 136 -6.99 13.42 -14.38
C ASN A 136 -7.09 12.51 -13.15
N MET A 137 -7.11 11.22 -13.38
CA MET A 137 -7.07 10.25 -12.28
C MET A 137 -5.78 10.47 -11.48
N PRO A 138 -5.87 10.41 -10.14
CA PRO A 138 -4.68 10.56 -9.32
C PRO A 138 -3.67 9.46 -9.64
N ASP A 139 -2.41 9.84 -9.59
CA ASP A 139 -1.32 8.92 -9.77
C ASP A 139 -1.28 7.89 -8.62
N ALA A 140 -1.04 6.63 -8.94
CA ALA A 140 -1.01 5.53 -7.98
C ALA A 140 -0.01 5.78 -6.83
N SER A 141 1.09 6.49 -7.08
CA SER A 141 2.10 6.82 -6.06
C SER A 141 1.60 7.75 -4.96
N THR A 142 0.52 8.51 -5.20
CA THR A 142 -0.07 9.43 -4.23
C THR A 142 -1.16 8.81 -3.36
N ILE A 143 -1.52 7.55 -3.64
CA ILE A 143 -2.62 6.84 -3.01
C ILE A 143 -2.13 6.07 -1.80
N GLU A 144 -2.77 6.28 -0.64
CA GLU A 144 -2.56 5.48 0.56
C GLU A 144 -3.42 4.21 0.52
N ARG A 145 -4.67 4.34 0.08
CA ARG A 145 -5.60 3.23 -0.14
C ARG A 145 -6.78 3.67 -0.98
N ILE A 146 -7.45 2.71 -1.56
CA ILE A 146 -8.71 2.90 -2.27
C ILE A 146 -9.78 2.12 -1.52
N GLU A 147 -10.85 2.77 -1.13
CA GLU A 147 -11.98 2.18 -0.41
C GLU A 147 -13.18 2.11 -1.35
N VAL A 148 -13.63 0.91 -1.68
CA VAL A 148 -14.79 0.67 -2.55
C VAL A 148 -15.98 0.34 -1.69
N LEU A 149 -16.99 1.20 -1.75
CA LEU A 149 -18.29 1.03 -1.09
C LEU A 149 -19.26 0.45 -2.09
N ARG A 150 -19.78 -0.74 -1.81
CA ARG A 150 -20.75 -1.41 -2.69
C ARG A 150 -22.17 -1.20 -2.20
N GLY A 151 -23.05 -0.84 -3.12
CA GLY A 151 -24.43 -0.52 -2.83
C GLY A 151 -24.65 0.98 -2.62
N PRO A 152 -25.87 1.40 -2.28
CA PRO A 152 -26.22 2.81 -2.19
C PRO A 152 -25.48 3.51 -1.06
N ALA A 153 -24.73 4.55 -1.40
CA ALA A 153 -24.01 5.41 -0.46
C ALA A 153 -24.60 6.82 -0.37
N ALA A 154 -25.81 7.02 -0.92
CA ALA A 154 -26.45 8.32 -1.06
C ALA A 154 -26.66 9.07 0.28
N MET A 155 -26.83 8.33 1.39
CA MET A 155 -27.02 8.93 2.70
C MET A 155 -25.82 9.78 3.14
N LEU A 156 -24.60 9.37 2.80
CA LEU A 156 -23.36 10.04 3.22
C LEU A 156 -22.74 10.89 2.14
N TYR A 157 -22.97 10.53 0.90
CA TYR A 157 -22.34 11.12 -0.27
C TYR A 157 -23.32 11.89 -1.17
N GLY A 158 -24.60 11.98 -0.75
CA GLY A 158 -25.64 12.60 -1.54
C GLY A 158 -26.02 11.74 -2.72
N ARG A 159 -25.97 12.30 -3.94
CA ARG A 159 -26.23 11.53 -5.15
C ARG A 159 -25.12 10.49 -5.37
N SER A 160 -25.48 9.22 -5.44
CA SER A 160 -24.54 8.14 -5.73
C SER A 160 -25.15 7.12 -6.69
N ASP A 161 -24.29 6.41 -7.40
CA ASP A 161 -24.72 5.34 -8.30
C ASP A 161 -25.18 4.12 -7.50
N PRO A 162 -26.17 3.36 -7.98
CA PRO A 162 -26.77 2.26 -7.21
C PRO A 162 -25.81 1.09 -7.00
N GLY A 163 -24.83 0.91 -7.86
CA GLY A 163 -23.79 -0.12 -7.74
C GLY A 163 -22.83 0.14 -6.60
N GLY A 164 -22.54 1.40 -6.35
CA GLY A 164 -21.57 1.84 -5.35
C GLY A 164 -20.71 2.99 -5.82
N THR A 165 -19.72 3.30 -5.00
CA THR A 165 -18.73 4.34 -5.28
C THR A 165 -17.38 3.95 -4.69
N PHE A 166 -16.34 4.68 -5.01
CA PHE A 166 -15.03 4.52 -4.36
C PHE A 166 -14.50 5.84 -3.85
N ASN A 167 -13.72 5.75 -2.79
CA ASN A 167 -13.02 6.87 -2.17
C ASN A 167 -11.52 6.62 -2.18
N ILE A 168 -10.78 7.56 -2.72
CA ILE A 168 -9.33 7.55 -2.76
C ILE A 168 -8.83 8.28 -1.53
N VAL A 169 -8.12 7.57 -0.66
CA VAL A 169 -7.43 8.16 0.49
C VAL A 169 -6.01 8.49 0.05
N SER A 170 -5.67 9.77 0.06
CA SER A 170 -4.33 10.24 -0.31
C SER A 170 -3.36 10.04 0.84
N LYS A 171 -2.11 9.79 0.51
CA LYS A 171 -1.01 9.72 1.47
C LYS A 171 -0.92 11.00 2.30
N GLN A 172 -0.89 10.83 3.62
CA GLN A 172 -0.78 11.94 4.58
C GLN A 172 0.66 12.15 5.04
N PRO A 173 1.04 13.37 5.45
CA PRO A 173 2.31 13.64 6.09
C PRO A 173 2.51 12.79 7.36
N GLN A 174 3.73 12.36 7.59
CA GLN A 174 4.17 11.60 8.77
C GLN A 174 5.25 12.39 9.49
N ALA A 175 5.34 12.25 10.82
CA ALA A 175 6.37 12.91 11.61
C ALA A 175 7.76 12.29 11.37
N GLU A 176 7.79 10.97 11.18
CA GLU A 176 9.02 10.24 10.87
C GLU A 176 9.53 10.61 9.47
N ARG A 177 10.81 10.94 9.38
CA ARG A 177 11.44 11.23 8.08
C ARG A 177 11.62 9.97 7.27
N ARG A 178 11.03 9.97 6.09
CA ARG A 178 11.15 8.89 5.13
C ARG A 178 11.24 9.45 3.71
N THR A 179 12.16 8.89 2.94
CA THR A 179 12.27 9.19 1.51
C THR A 179 12.34 7.90 0.73
N VAL A 180 11.49 7.76 -0.25
CA VAL A 180 11.43 6.60 -1.15
C VAL A 180 11.62 7.10 -2.57
N LEU A 181 12.59 6.52 -3.27
CA LEU A 181 12.79 6.71 -4.70
C LEU A 181 12.35 5.43 -5.40
N GLY A 182 11.59 5.59 -6.47
CA GLY A 182 11.16 4.48 -7.31
C GLY A 182 11.49 4.72 -8.77
N SER A 183 11.74 3.64 -9.49
CA SER A 183 11.84 3.66 -10.94
C SER A 183 11.12 2.46 -11.52
N GLN A 184 10.45 2.65 -12.65
CA GLN A 184 9.78 1.58 -13.38
C GLN A 184 10.10 1.71 -14.87
N VAL A 185 10.30 0.57 -15.50
CA VAL A 185 10.41 0.44 -16.96
C VAL A 185 9.61 -0.77 -17.39
N ASN A 186 9.00 -0.72 -18.56
CA ASN A 186 8.30 -1.85 -19.12
C ASN A 186 8.71 -2.11 -20.58
N SER A 187 8.20 -3.18 -21.16
CA SER A 187 8.47 -3.58 -22.55
C SER A 187 7.83 -2.66 -23.59
N GLU A 188 6.88 -1.83 -23.18
CA GLU A 188 6.16 -0.88 -24.05
C GLU A 188 6.78 0.53 -24.00
N GLY A 189 8.03 0.65 -23.52
CA GLY A 189 8.76 1.92 -23.52
C GLY A 189 8.48 2.81 -22.34
N LEU A 190 7.65 2.42 -21.36
CA LEU A 190 7.43 3.19 -20.15
C LEU A 190 8.75 3.43 -19.41
N ARG A 191 9.00 4.69 -19.07
CA ARG A 191 10.08 5.14 -18.20
C ARG A 191 9.46 6.04 -17.15
N ARG A 192 9.55 5.62 -15.90
CA ARG A 192 8.89 6.32 -14.80
C ARG A 192 9.85 6.47 -13.62
N GLY A 193 9.93 7.68 -13.07
CA GLY A 193 10.62 8.00 -11.83
C GLY A 193 9.63 8.55 -10.81
N THR A 194 9.76 8.13 -9.55
CA THR A 194 8.92 8.61 -8.44
C THR A 194 9.78 9.03 -7.25
N LEU A 195 9.37 10.09 -6.57
CA LEU A 195 9.90 10.50 -5.27
C LEU A 195 8.74 10.66 -4.30
N ASP A 196 8.83 10.02 -3.15
CA ASP A 196 7.91 10.20 -2.02
C ASP A 196 8.72 10.55 -0.78
N THR A 197 8.62 11.78 -0.30
CA THR A 197 9.32 12.23 0.90
C THR A 197 8.35 12.84 1.90
N THR A 198 8.54 12.52 3.17
CA THR A 198 7.72 13.00 4.29
C THR A 198 8.59 13.24 5.51
N GLY A 199 8.14 14.05 6.45
CA GLY A 199 8.82 14.30 7.71
C GLY A 199 8.24 15.48 8.47
N ALA A 200 8.69 15.65 9.71
CA ALA A 200 8.44 16.85 10.49
C ALA A 200 9.38 17.98 10.05
N LEU A 201 8.86 19.20 10.08
CA LEU A 201 9.61 20.44 9.83
C LEU A 201 10.14 21.06 11.13
N ASP A 202 9.56 20.70 12.27
CA ASP A 202 9.90 21.17 13.60
C ASP A 202 10.11 20.00 14.57
N GLU A 203 10.71 20.27 15.74
CA GLU A 203 11.03 19.23 16.75
C GLU A 203 9.78 18.65 17.41
N GLN A 204 8.71 19.41 17.49
CA GLN A 204 7.43 19.03 18.10
C GLN A 204 6.55 18.23 17.14
N ALA A 205 6.91 18.18 15.86
CA ALA A 205 6.13 17.60 14.77
C ALA A 205 4.74 18.24 14.58
N ASP A 206 4.59 19.50 15.00
CA ASP A 206 3.38 20.28 14.77
C ASP A 206 3.20 20.59 13.29
N PHE A 207 4.30 20.79 12.56
CA PHE A 207 4.32 20.94 11.12
C PHE A 207 4.94 19.72 10.46
N THR A 208 4.15 19.05 9.64
CA THR A 208 4.62 17.92 8.85
C THR A 208 4.37 18.16 7.37
N TYR A 209 5.23 17.58 6.54
CA TYR A 209 5.12 17.68 5.10
C TYR A 209 5.13 16.31 4.43
N ARG A 210 4.55 16.24 3.25
CA ARG A 210 4.77 15.17 2.29
C ARG A 210 4.82 15.74 0.89
N LEU A 211 5.77 15.28 0.10
CA LEU A 211 5.90 15.64 -1.31
C LEU A 211 6.00 14.37 -2.13
N ASN A 212 5.07 14.20 -3.07
CA ASN A 212 5.15 13.17 -4.08
C ASN A 212 5.43 13.82 -5.43
N LEU A 213 6.46 13.32 -6.11
CA LEU A 213 6.82 13.73 -7.47
C LEU A 213 6.79 12.51 -8.37
N VAL A 214 6.29 12.69 -9.58
CA VAL A 214 6.31 11.69 -10.63
C VAL A 214 6.72 12.36 -11.93
N ALA A 215 7.62 11.70 -12.65
CA ALA A 215 7.91 11.99 -14.03
C ALA A 215 7.78 10.68 -14.81
N GLU A 216 6.99 10.67 -15.86
CA GLU A 216 6.68 9.48 -16.65
C GLU A 216 6.64 9.86 -18.13
N GLY A 217 7.20 9.00 -18.95
CA GLY A 217 7.08 9.05 -20.38
C GLY A 217 7.13 7.65 -20.96
N GLY A 218 6.44 7.43 -22.06
CA GLY A 218 6.43 6.13 -22.73
C GLY A 218 5.46 6.07 -23.88
N ASP A 219 5.65 5.03 -24.66
CA ASP A 219 4.80 4.71 -25.79
C ASP A 219 3.60 3.89 -25.33
N SER A 220 2.55 3.89 -26.11
CA SER A 220 1.41 3.00 -25.93
C SER A 220 1.63 1.72 -26.75
N PHE A 221 0.88 0.65 -26.42
CA PHE A 221 0.76 -0.51 -27.29
C PHE A 221 0.09 -0.19 -28.65
N ARG A 222 -0.40 1.03 -28.82
CA ARG A 222 -0.98 1.54 -30.05
C ARG A 222 0.05 2.34 -30.81
N ASP A 223 0.07 2.18 -32.12
CA ASP A 223 0.94 2.94 -33.00
C ASP A 223 0.67 4.44 -32.88
N ASP A 224 1.73 5.24 -32.90
CA ASP A 224 1.69 6.70 -32.90
C ASP A 224 1.03 7.33 -31.64
N VAL A 225 0.98 6.62 -30.52
CA VAL A 225 0.45 7.14 -29.24
C VAL A 225 1.54 7.15 -28.20
N GLU A 226 2.00 8.35 -27.87
CA GLU A 226 2.96 8.62 -26.81
C GLU A 226 2.27 9.36 -25.65
N SER A 227 2.76 9.20 -24.44
CA SER A 227 2.28 9.95 -23.29
C SER A 227 3.43 10.43 -22.42
N GLU A 228 3.35 11.69 -21.99
CA GLU A 228 4.21 12.25 -20.96
C GLU A 228 3.34 12.76 -19.81
N ARG A 229 3.76 12.48 -18.58
CA ARG A 229 3.03 12.91 -17.40
C ARG A 229 3.97 13.34 -16.29
N TYR A 230 3.65 14.48 -15.72
CA TYR A 230 4.30 15.00 -14.53
C TYR A 230 3.26 15.19 -13.44
N ASN A 231 3.56 14.74 -12.23
CA ASN A 231 2.71 14.95 -11.06
C ASN A 231 3.53 15.56 -9.93
N VAL A 232 3.02 16.62 -9.34
CA VAL A 232 3.60 17.28 -8.16
C VAL A 232 2.49 17.41 -7.14
N ALA A 233 2.58 16.68 -6.04
CA ALA A 233 1.56 16.63 -5.00
C ALA A 233 2.16 16.97 -3.63
N PRO A 234 2.28 18.24 -3.27
CA PRO A 234 2.68 18.67 -1.94
C PRO A 234 1.49 18.61 -0.97
N VAL A 235 1.76 18.16 0.25
CA VAL A 235 0.81 18.17 1.37
C VAL A 235 1.53 18.75 2.58
N LEU A 236 0.92 19.73 3.22
CA LEU A 236 1.35 20.28 4.49
C LEU A 236 0.26 20.02 5.53
N ARG A 237 0.65 19.62 6.70
CA ARG A 237 -0.25 19.44 7.83
C ARG A 237 0.27 20.26 8.99
N TRP A 238 -0.60 21.08 9.55
CA TRP A 238 -0.35 21.82 10.76
C TRP A 238 -1.30 21.31 11.85
N GLN A 239 -0.75 20.82 12.94
CA GLN A 239 -1.49 20.39 14.12
C GLN A 239 -1.51 21.55 15.10
N LEU A 240 -2.68 22.16 15.24
CA LEU A 240 -2.90 23.18 16.27
C LEU A 240 -3.03 22.47 17.62
N ASN A 241 -2.18 22.81 18.56
CA ASN A 241 -2.35 22.37 19.94
C ASN A 241 -3.57 23.07 20.53
N GLU A 242 -4.45 22.31 21.18
CA GLU A 242 -5.55 22.83 22.00
C GLU A 242 -5.04 23.33 23.35
#